data_9edf794595720a0a55c671d7bf427bbf
#
_entry.id   9edf794595720a0a55c671d7bf427bbf
#
_cell.length_a   1.000
_cell.length_b   1.000
_cell.length_c   1.000
_cell.angle_alpha   90.00
_cell.angle_beta   90.00
_cell.angle_gamma   90.00
#
_symmetry.space_group_name_H-M   'P 1'
#
loop_
_entity.id
_entity.type
_entity.pdbx_description
1 polymer ?
#
loop_
_entity_poly.entity_id
_entity_poly.type
_entity_poly.pdbx_seq_one_letter_code
_entity_poly.pdbx_strand_id
1 'polypeptide(L)'
;MTRSQMIETVARKTGFTEAQGETTMDAMFDQIADCLRADEKVTIAGFGRVEMRPRKPKAYTNPKTKVSSRLESTSIPGFKASGRFKQKLEAGKAKAAEENA
;
A
#
# COMPACT_ATOMS: atom_id res chain seq x y z
N MET A 1 12.82 4.98 -2.24
CA MET A 1 12.92 5.10 -0.76
C MET A 1 12.75 3.72 -0.14
N THR A 2 13.67 3.34 0.72
CA THR A 2 13.62 2.07 1.45
C THR A 2 12.87 2.23 2.76
N ARG A 3 12.55 1.10 3.42
CA ARG A 3 11.94 1.10 4.74
C ARG A 3 12.77 1.89 5.75
N SER A 4 14.08 1.68 5.77
CA SER A 4 15.00 2.38 6.68
C SER A 4 14.98 3.89 6.47
N GLN A 5 14.98 4.33 5.22
CA GLN A 5 14.90 5.75 4.89
C GLN A 5 13.56 6.36 5.29
N MET A 6 12.47 5.61 5.14
CA MET A 6 11.16 6.06 5.57
C MET A 6 11.07 6.22 7.09
N ILE A 7 11.61 5.25 7.84
CA ILE A 7 11.66 5.30 9.31
C ILE A 7 12.45 6.52 9.77
N GLU A 8 13.61 6.76 9.19
CA GLU A 8 14.44 7.92 9.51
C GLU A 8 13.71 9.23 9.25
N THR A 9 13.05 9.35 8.11
CA THR A 9 12.29 10.55 7.75
C THR A 9 11.11 10.79 8.68
N VAL A 10 10.36 9.75 8.99
CA VAL A 10 9.20 9.82 9.90
C VAL A 10 9.66 10.20 11.30
N ALA A 11 10.76 9.61 11.78
CA ALA A 11 11.32 9.94 13.09
C ALA A 11 11.68 11.43 13.17
N ARG A 12 12.30 11.99 12.15
CA ARG A 12 12.63 13.41 12.10
C ARG A 12 11.38 14.30 12.12
N LYS A 13 10.36 13.93 11.35
CA LYS A 13 9.12 14.73 11.26
C LYS A 13 8.29 14.70 12.52
N THR A 14 8.35 13.63 13.29
CA THR A 14 7.53 13.42 14.48
C THR A 14 8.27 13.72 15.79
N GLY A 15 9.59 13.85 15.74
CA GLY A 15 10.42 13.95 16.94
C GLY A 15 10.62 12.62 17.65
N PHE A 16 10.26 11.51 17.02
CA PHE A 16 10.49 10.17 17.54
C PHE A 16 11.94 9.75 17.35
N THR A 17 12.40 8.81 18.17
CA THR A 17 13.63 8.09 17.88
C THR A 17 13.38 7.14 16.70
N GLU A 18 14.44 6.66 16.05
CA GLU A 18 14.30 5.67 14.98
C GLU A 18 13.62 4.39 15.48
N ALA A 19 13.92 3.95 16.69
CA ALA A 19 13.26 2.80 17.30
C ALA A 19 11.76 3.01 17.48
N GLN A 20 11.34 4.19 17.93
CA GLN A 20 9.93 4.55 18.07
C GLN A 20 9.23 4.63 16.72
N GLY A 21 9.89 5.20 15.71
CA GLY A 21 9.37 5.27 14.35
C GLY A 21 9.16 3.87 13.75
N GLU A 22 10.12 2.98 13.94
CA GLU A 22 10.02 1.59 13.48
C GLU A 22 8.86 0.86 14.15
N THR A 23 8.75 0.95 15.46
CA THR A 23 7.66 0.33 16.23
C THR A 23 6.30 0.83 15.77
N THR A 24 6.17 2.14 15.55
CA THR A 24 4.93 2.77 15.10
C THR A 24 4.55 2.29 13.70
N MET A 25 5.49 2.27 12.77
CA MET A 25 5.25 1.81 11.41
C MET A 25 4.85 0.33 11.38
N ASP A 26 5.56 -0.51 12.11
CA ASP A 26 5.25 -1.94 12.17
C ASP A 26 3.86 -2.18 12.74
N ALA A 27 3.48 -1.47 13.80
CA ALA A 27 2.15 -1.57 14.38
C ALA A 27 1.06 -1.17 13.39
N MET A 28 1.27 -0.10 12.62
CA MET A 28 0.31 0.36 11.61
C MET A 28 0.14 -0.67 10.49
N PHE A 29 1.23 -1.18 9.95
CA PHE A 29 1.19 -2.16 8.86
C PHE A 29 0.63 -3.50 9.32
N ASP A 30 0.97 -3.95 10.52
CA ASP A 30 0.41 -5.16 11.10
C ASP A 30 -1.10 -5.03 11.31
N GLN A 31 -1.57 -3.88 11.75
CA GLN A 31 -3.01 -3.62 11.91
C GLN A 31 -3.74 -3.63 10.56
N ILE A 32 -3.14 -3.05 9.52
CA ILE A 32 -3.69 -3.11 8.16
C ILE A 32 -3.79 -4.57 7.70
N ALA A 33 -2.75 -5.36 7.91
CA ALA A 33 -2.73 -6.77 7.55
C ALA A 33 -3.81 -7.55 8.29
N ASP A 34 -4.00 -7.30 9.58
CA ASP A 34 -5.04 -7.95 10.39
C ASP A 34 -6.44 -7.62 9.89
N CYS A 35 -6.69 -6.36 9.55
CA CYS A 35 -7.97 -5.94 8.98
C CYS A 35 -8.24 -6.64 7.64
N LEU A 36 -7.25 -6.71 6.78
CA LEU A 36 -7.38 -7.36 5.47
C LEU A 36 -7.61 -8.87 5.59
N ARG A 37 -7.00 -9.52 6.58
CA ARG A 37 -7.26 -10.95 6.87
C ARG A 37 -8.71 -11.19 7.28
N ALA A 38 -9.31 -10.24 7.97
CA ALA A 38 -10.72 -10.30 8.37
C ALA A 38 -11.66 -9.77 7.27
N ASP A 39 -11.14 -9.50 6.08
CA ASP A 39 -11.88 -8.93 4.95
C ASP A 39 -12.50 -7.57 5.26
N GLU A 40 -11.86 -6.81 6.15
CA GLU A 40 -12.26 -5.45 6.49
C GLU A 40 -11.50 -4.44 5.63
N LYS A 41 -12.19 -3.36 5.27
CA LYS A 41 -11.59 -2.24 4.56
C LYS A 41 -10.91 -1.30 5.55
N VAL A 42 -9.75 -0.78 5.16
CA VAL A 42 -9.05 0.24 5.93
C VAL A 42 -9.16 1.55 5.17
N THR A 43 -9.92 2.48 5.71
CA THR A 43 -10.09 3.81 5.11
C THR A 43 -9.30 4.82 5.92
N ILE A 44 -8.37 5.51 5.26
CA ILE A 44 -7.55 6.55 5.86
C ILE A 44 -7.93 7.87 5.21
N ALA A 45 -8.55 8.75 5.99
CA ALA A 45 -9.02 10.05 5.49
C ALA A 45 -7.86 10.86 4.91
N GLY A 46 -8.04 11.37 3.71
CA GLY A 46 -7.03 12.17 3.04
C GLY A 46 -5.89 11.39 2.42
N PHE A 47 -5.92 10.06 2.51
CA PHE A 47 -4.91 9.18 1.92
C PHE A 47 -5.51 8.20 0.92
N GLY A 48 -6.34 7.29 1.39
CA GLY A 48 -6.95 6.31 0.52
C GLY A 48 -7.57 5.16 1.28
N ARG A 49 -7.90 4.12 0.54
CA ARG A 49 -8.53 2.92 1.07
C ARG A 49 -7.76 1.69 0.63
N VAL A 50 -7.50 0.82 1.58
CA VAL A 50 -6.91 -0.49 1.34
C VAL A 50 -8.00 -1.54 1.55
N GLU A 51 -8.20 -2.41 0.58
CA GLU A 51 -9.22 -3.45 0.63
C GLU A 51 -8.76 -4.69 -0.11
N MET A 52 -9.33 -5.83 0.26
CA MET A 52 -9.11 -7.05 -0.51
C MET A 52 -10.04 -7.04 -1.72
N ARG A 53 -9.47 -7.29 -2.89
CA ARG A 53 -10.22 -7.37 -4.14
C ARG A 53 -10.22 -8.80 -4.65
N PRO A 54 -11.40 -9.34 -5.01
CA PRO A 54 -11.44 -10.66 -5.61
C PRO A 54 -10.76 -10.64 -6.97
N ARG A 55 -9.94 -11.64 -7.20
CA ARG A 55 -9.30 -11.87 -8.48
C ARG A 55 -10.04 -12.98 -9.21
N LYS A 56 -10.44 -12.74 -10.46
CA LYS A 56 -11.10 -13.77 -11.28
C LYS A 56 -10.18 -14.98 -11.45
N PRO A 57 -10.70 -16.20 -11.29
CA PRO A 57 -9.92 -17.40 -11.55
C PRO A 57 -9.48 -17.41 -13.02
N LYS A 58 -8.18 -17.54 -13.25
CA LYS A 58 -7.63 -17.74 -14.58
C LYS A 58 -7.32 -19.21 -14.77
N ALA A 59 -7.82 -19.77 -15.87
CA ALA A 59 -7.34 -21.06 -16.33
C ALA A 59 -5.90 -20.88 -16.79
N TYR A 60 -4.98 -21.56 -16.12
CA TYR A 60 -3.57 -21.54 -16.47
C TYR A 60 -3.17 -22.89 -17.05
N THR A 61 -2.63 -22.87 -18.26
CA THR A 61 -2.08 -24.07 -18.88
C THR A 61 -0.56 -23.98 -18.81
N ASN A 62 0.04 -24.93 -18.11
CA ASN A 62 1.50 -25.00 -18.03
C ASN A 62 2.04 -25.51 -19.38
N PRO A 63 2.84 -24.71 -20.12
CA PRO A 63 3.34 -25.11 -21.44
C PRO A 63 4.30 -26.30 -21.39
N LYS A 64 4.90 -26.60 -20.24
CA LYS A 64 5.80 -27.76 -20.08
C LYS A 64 5.08 -29.06 -19.83
N THR A 65 4.02 -29.05 -19.04
CA THR A 65 3.28 -30.25 -18.64
C THR A 65 1.96 -30.41 -19.36
N LYS A 66 1.49 -29.40 -20.06
CA LYS A 66 0.17 -29.31 -20.71
C LYS A 66 -1.00 -29.60 -19.78
N VAL A 67 -0.77 -29.47 -18.47
CA VAL A 67 -1.80 -29.64 -17.44
C VAL A 67 -2.47 -28.29 -17.20
N SER A 68 -3.79 -28.25 -17.39
CA SER A 68 -4.59 -27.09 -17.02
C SER A 68 -4.76 -27.08 -15.52
N SER A 69 -4.14 -26.13 -14.83
CA SER A 69 -4.45 -25.90 -13.43
C SER A 69 -5.37 -24.68 -13.33
N ARG A 70 -6.48 -24.89 -12.62
CA ARG A 70 -7.42 -23.83 -12.34
C ARG A 70 -6.96 -23.13 -11.06
N LEU A 71 -6.52 -21.88 -11.19
CA LEU A 71 -6.26 -21.07 -10.03
C LEU A 71 -7.61 -20.71 -9.41
N GLU A 72 -7.79 -21.07 -8.15
CA GLU A 72 -8.96 -20.68 -7.39
C GLU A 72 -9.01 -19.15 -7.28
N SER A 73 -10.22 -18.58 -7.14
CA SER A 73 -10.38 -17.16 -6.96
C SER A 73 -9.65 -16.75 -5.67
N THR A 74 -8.57 -16.02 -5.83
CA THR A 74 -7.80 -15.48 -4.72
C THR A 74 -8.13 -13.99 -4.60
N SER A 75 -8.18 -13.50 -3.36
CA SER A 75 -8.28 -12.08 -3.11
C SER A 75 -6.89 -11.47 -3.00
N ILE A 76 -6.69 -10.33 -3.61
CA ILE A 76 -5.43 -9.58 -3.54
C ILE A 76 -5.67 -8.24 -2.86
N PRO A 77 -4.69 -7.72 -2.10
CA PRO A 77 -4.82 -6.40 -1.53
C PRO A 77 -4.77 -5.35 -2.65
N GLY A 78 -5.68 -4.39 -2.60
CA GLY A 78 -5.74 -3.28 -3.54
C GLY A 78 -5.78 -1.96 -2.81
N PHE A 79 -5.12 -0.96 -3.36
CA PHE A 79 -5.10 0.39 -2.84
C PHE A 79 -5.80 1.34 -3.80
N LYS A 80 -6.69 2.16 -3.25
CA LYS A 80 -7.35 3.22 -4.00
C LYS A 80 -7.09 4.55 -3.32
N ALA A 81 -6.38 5.44 -4.01
CA ALA A 81 -6.09 6.78 -3.49
C ALA A 81 -7.37 7.61 -3.40
N SER A 82 -7.49 8.40 -2.32
CA SER A 82 -8.56 9.36 -2.18
C SER A 82 -8.39 10.53 -3.15
N GLY A 83 -9.48 11.25 -3.47
CA GLY A 83 -9.41 12.45 -4.30
C GLY A 83 -8.49 13.50 -3.71
N ARG A 84 -8.51 13.69 -2.40
CA ARG A 84 -7.62 14.60 -1.67
C ARG A 84 -6.15 14.23 -1.83
N PHE A 85 -5.84 12.94 -1.73
CA PHE A 85 -4.48 12.46 -1.89
C PHE A 85 -3.98 12.67 -3.32
N LYS A 86 -4.82 12.41 -4.31
CA LYS A 86 -4.50 12.68 -5.72
C LYS A 86 -4.22 14.16 -5.97
N GLN A 87 -5.05 15.04 -5.43
CA GLN A 87 -4.86 16.48 -5.53
C GLN A 87 -3.56 16.93 -4.88
N LYS A 88 -3.24 16.37 -3.71
CA LYS A 88 -1.99 16.64 -2.99
C LYS A 88 -0.77 16.24 -3.82
N LEU A 89 -0.85 15.09 -4.50
CA LEU A 89 0.23 14.62 -5.37
C LEU A 89 0.42 15.53 -6.58
N GLU A 90 -0.66 15.95 -7.23
CA GLU A 90 -0.60 16.87 -8.37
C GLU A 90 -0.04 18.23 -7.96
N ALA A 91 -0.48 18.80 -6.86
CA ALA A 91 0.05 20.04 -6.31
C ALA A 91 1.54 19.92 -5.99
N GLY A 92 1.95 18.81 -5.38
CA GLY A 92 3.35 18.52 -5.10
C GLY A 92 4.19 18.37 -6.37
N LYS A 93 3.65 17.74 -7.40
CA LYS A 93 4.29 17.61 -8.72
C LYS A 93 4.51 18.96 -9.38
N ALA A 94 3.48 19.81 -9.41
CA ALA A 94 3.58 21.14 -9.98
C ALA A 94 4.64 21.97 -9.25
N LYS A 95 4.66 21.92 -7.92
CA LYS A 95 5.63 22.61 -7.09
C LYS A 95 7.05 22.10 -7.32
N ALA A 96 7.23 20.77 -7.41
CA ALA A 96 8.52 20.17 -7.70
C ALA A 96 9.02 20.54 -9.11
N ALA A 97 8.13 20.60 -10.09
CA ALA A 97 8.46 21.02 -11.44
C ALA A 97 8.91 22.51 -11.49
N GLU A 98 8.26 23.39 -10.71
CA GLU A 98 8.68 24.78 -10.57
C GLU A 98 10.05 24.92 -9.92
N GLU A 99 10.34 24.14 -8.90
CA GLU A 99 11.62 24.14 -8.21
C GLU A 99 12.77 23.61 -9.09
N ASN A 100 12.46 22.73 -10.03
CA ASN A 100 13.43 22.13 -10.95
C ASN A 100 13.54 22.86 -12.29
N ALA A 101 12.75 23.88 -12.49
CA ALA A 101 12.75 24.67 -13.74
C ALA A 101 13.88 25.76 -13.73
#